data_1c9bb3d20bc99f5ad74072a36855b035
#
_entry.id   1c9bb3d20bc99f5ad74072a36855b035
#
_cell.length_a   1.000
_cell.length_b   1.000
_cell.length_c   1.000
_cell.angle_alpha   90.00
_cell.angle_beta   90.00
_cell.angle_gamma   90.00
#
_symmetry.space_group_name_H-M   'P 1'
#
loop_
_entity.id
_entity.type
_entity.pdbx_description
1 polymer ?
#
loop_
_entity_poly.entity_id
_entity_poly.type
_entity_poly.pdbx_seq_one_letter_code
_entity_poly.pdbx_strand_id
1 'polypeptide(L)'
;MDRNAVSCDAAFDTLRKMQTDLGIALRDARARTDELFGLVRPGAIYDRPIAERHRIVFYLGHVEAFDWNLVRGHAADLRPFHAEFDRLFAFGIDPPPGQLPSDEPRDWPGVPEVAEYNRRTRAAIDAVLERIPEQSLHVAIEHRLMHAETLAYILHNLPYEKKVPADDAPAPPSRGAVRHRMTDFAAGKVQLGLPAGQGFGWDNEFQAHCIDVPAFSIGKYKVTNGEYLEFVRQGAAPPFFWRDGGGQWLYRGMFREWPLPLDGPVYVTHCEAQAYARWRGMRLPSEAEFQRAASAGGVSSNVDFRRWDPIAVNADEAAEDDAAPQQLVGNGWEWTATVFAPFPGFAPLPFYTNYSAPFFDGAHYVLKGGSPRTAAAMLRPSFRNWFRPAYPYVYATFRLVQS
;
A
#
# COMPACT_ATOMS: atom_id res chain seq x y z
N MET A 1 -1.01 38.95 -36.96
CA MET A 1 -1.36 39.34 -35.58
C MET A 1 -1.31 38.11 -34.72
N ASP A 2 -0.28 38.09 -33.88
CA ASP A 2 0.17 36.99 -33.06
C ASP A 2 -0.91 36.39 -32.12
N ARG A 3 -1.14 35.09 -32.27
CA ARG A 3 -1.87 34.26 -31.30
C ARG A 3 -0.96 33.26 -30.56
N ASN A 4 0.34 33.46 -30.60
CA ASN A 4 1.32 32.53 -29.99
C ASN A 4 2.11 33.11 -28.81
N ALA A 5 1.64 34.17 -28.22
CA ALA A 5 2.13 34.66 -26.94
C ALA A 5 1.16 34.25 -25.81
N VAL A 6 0.82 32.96 -25.69
CA VAL A 6 0.46 32.43 -24.38
C VAL A 6 1.72 32.47 -23.56
N SER A 7 1.76 33.46 -22.69
CA SER A 7 2.93 34.05 -22.09
C SER A 7 3.82 33.01 -21.42
N CYS A 8 5.11 33.11 -21.60
CA CYS A 8 6.14 32.38 -20.87
C CYS A 8 5.88 32.47 -19.36
N ASP A 9 5.33 33.58 -18.88
CA ASP A 9 4.95 33.83 -17.50
C ASP A 9 3.86 32.89 -16.97
N ALA A 10 2.81 32.57 -17.75
CA ALA A 10 1.75 31.65 -17.33
C ALA A 10 2.26 30.20 -17.21
N ALA A 11 3.20 29.80 -18.06
CA ALA A 11 3.85 28.49 -17.97
C ALA A 11 4.77 28.42 -16.73
N PHE A 12 5.53 29.49 -16.47
CA PHE A 12 6.38 29.60 -15.27
C PHE A 12 5.55 29.63 -13.97
N ASP A 13 4.43 30.34 -13.95
CA ASP A 13 3.54 30.39 -12.79
C ASP A 13 2.89 29.01 -12.54
N THR A 14 2.53 28.28 -13.58
CA THR A 14 1.98 26.92 -13.47
C THR A 14 3.02 25.94 -12.92
N LEU A 15 4.24 25.96 -13.42
CA LEU A 15 5.36 25.13 -12.93
C LEU A 15 5.69 25.45 -11.47
N ARG A 16 5.74 26.75 -11.14
CA ARG A 16 6.03 27.19 -9.76
C ARG A 16 4.94 26.78 -8.78
N LYS A 17 3.68 26.86 -9.17
CA LYS A 17 2.54 26.40 -8.36
C LYS A 17 2.63 24.89 -8.16
N MET A 18 2.87 24.12 -9.22
CA MET A 18 2.99 22.66 -9.17
C MET A 18 4.16 22.21 -8.26
N GLN A 19 5.32 22.84 -8.35
CA GLN A 19 6.44 22.55 -7.44
C GLN A 19 6.14 22.92 -5.98
N THR A 20 5.38 23.99 -5.76
CA THR A 20 4.91 24.38 -4.42
C THR A 20 3.98 23.31 -3.86
N ASP A 21 3.04 22.81 -4.68
CA ASP A 21 2.10 21.75 -4.27
C ASP A 21 2.82 20.44 -3.97
N LEU A 22 3.83 20.05 -4.77
CA LEU A 22 4.67 18.87 -4.51
C LEU A 22 5.55 19.04 -3.26
N GLY A 23 6.04 20.25 -3.00
CA GLY A 23 6.76 20.55 -1.76
C GLY A 23 5.89 20.40 -0.51
N ILE A 24 4.60 20.77 -0.61
CA ILE A 24 3.63 20.53 0.46
C ILE A 24 3.40 19.02 0.62
N ALA A 25 3.15 18.30 -0.46
CA ALA A 25 2.94 16.87 -0.45
C ALA A 25 4.15 16.08 0.12
N LEU A 26 5.38 16.50 -0.15
CA LEU A 26 6.57 15.89 0.44
C LEU A 26 6.63 16.12 1.96
N ARG A 27 6.30 17.34 2.43
CA ARG A 27 6.23 17.62 3.88
C ARG A 27 5.14 16.78 4.57
N ASP A 28 3.98 16.63 3.94
CA ASP A 28 2.89 15.82 4.46
C ASP A 28 3.27 14.34 4.52
N ALA A 29 3.96 13.82 3.50
CA ALA A 29 4.47 12.45 3.49
C ALA A 29 5.52 12.22 4.59
N ARG A 30 6.41 13.21 4.85
CA ARG A 30 7.36 13.18 5.98
C ARG A 30 6.63 13.17 7.32
N ALA A 31 5.64 14.04 7.50
CA ALA A 31 4.83 14.09 8.72
C ALA A 31 4.14 12.74 8.98
N ARG A 32 3.67 12.07 7.93
CA ARG A 32 3.03 10.75 8.04
C ARG A 32 4.00 9.68 8.52
N THR A 33 5.24 9.64 8.02
CA THR A 33 6.25 8.70 8.52
C THR A 33 6.72 9.06 9.94
N ASP A 34 6.85 10.35 10.27
CA ASP A 34 7.20 10.80 11.62
C ASP A 34 6.15 10.40 12.65
N GLU A 35 4.85 10.52 12.32
CA GLU A 35 3.74 10.03 13.14
C GLU A 35 3.88 8.53 13.44
N LEU A 36 4.20 7.72 12.44
CA LEU A 36 4.39 6.28 12.60
C LEU A 36 5.57 5.94 13.51
N PHE A 37 6.71 6.59 13.34
CA PHE A 37 7.85 6.40 14.24
C PHE A 37 7.55 6.89 15.67
N GLY A 38 6.72 7.90 15.82
CA GLY A 38 6.23 8.37 17.12
C GLY A 38 5.41 7.33 17.90
N LEU A 39 4.87 6.31 17.22
CA LEU A 39 4.17 5.20 17.86
C LEU A 39 5.11 4.15 18.47
N VAL A 40 6.41 4.20 18.19
CA VAL A 40 7.38 3.22 18.66
C VAL A 40 7.99 3.70 19.97
N ARG A 41 7.89 2.92 21.04
CA ARG A 41 8.59 3.23 22.28
C ARG A 41 10.11 3.18 22.06
N PRO A 42 10.90 4.07 22.70
CA PRO A 42 12.35 4.16 22.45
C PRO A 42 13.10 2.83 22.52
N GLY A 43 12.75 1.94 23.45
CA GLY A 43 13.37 0.62 23.59
C GLY A 43 13.04 -0.38 22.46
N ALA A 44 12.06 -0.08 21.60
CA ALA A 44 11.61 -0.97 20.54
C ALA A 44 12.13 -0.57 19.14
N ILE A 45 12.85 0.53 19.01
CA ILE A 45 13.31 1.02 17.71
C ILE A 45 14.25 0.03 16.99
N TYR A 46 14.93 -0.82 17.74
CA TYR A 46 15.81 -1.87 17.19
C TYR A 46 15.12 -3.23 17.04
N ASP A 47 13.82 -3.32 17.32
CA ASP A 47 13.08 -4.56 17.13
C ASP A 47 12.90 -4.89 15.64
N ARG A 48 12.70 -6.20 15.37
CA ARG A 48 12.33 -6.75 14.07
C ARG A 48 10.99 -7.47 14.22
N PRO A 49 9.86 -6.79 14.07
CA PRO A 49 8.55 -7.40 14.29
C PRO A 49 8.16 -8.46 13.26
N ILE A 50 8.75 -8.42 12.08
CA ILE A 50 8.56 -9.37 10.98
C ILE A 50 9.95 -9.91 10.60
N ALA A 51 10.11 -11.23 10.67
CA ALA A 51 11.41 -11.89 10.52
C ALA A 51 12.10 -11.62 9.18
N GLU A 52 11.31 -11.49 8.10
CA GLU A 52 11.78 -11.25 6.73
C GLU A 52 12.06 -9.77 6.43
N ARG A 53 11.84 -8.88 7.40
CA ARG A 53 12.02 -7.44 7.23
C ARG A 53 13.21 -6.92 8.03
N HIS A 54 13.70 -5.75 7.66
CA HIS A 54 14.69 -5.04 8.46
C HIS A 54 14.14 -4.60 9.82
N ARG A 55 15.02 -4.24 10.74
CA ARG A 55 14.66 -3.60 12.02
C ARG A 55 14.03 -2.24 11.78
N ILE A 56 13.23 -1.77 12.74
CA ILE A 56 12.54 -0.47 12.61
C ILE A 56 13.54 0.68 12.42
N VAL A 57 14.71 0.63 13.06
CA VAL A 57 15.78 1.64 12.90
C VAL A 57 16.25 1.79 11.45
N PHE A 58 16.25 0.70 10.67
CA PHE A 58 16.54 0.80 9.24
C PHE A 58 15.58 1.77 8.55
N TYR A 59 14.28 1.59 8.74
CA TYR A 59 13.27 2.44 8.10
C TYR A 59 13.34 3.89 8.55
N LEU A 60 13.75 4.14 9.82
CA LEU A 60 13.94 5.50 10.34
C LEU A 60 14.98 6.28 9.52
N GLY A 61 16.05 5.63 9.09
CA GLY A 61 17.05 6.26 8.21
C GLY A 61 16.73 6.12 6.72
N HIS A 62 16.12 4.99 6.31
CA HIS A 62 15.91 4.63 4.92
C HIS A 62 15.04 5.64 4.15
N VAL A 63 13.92 6.06 4.73
CA VAL A 63 13.02 7.01 4.06
C VAL A 63 13.70 8.36 3.77
N GLU A 64 14.67 8.75 4.58
CA GLU A 64 15.47 9.97 4.34
C GLU A 64 16.63 9.71 3.37
N ALA A 65 17.32 8.59 3.54
CA ALA A 65 18.44 8.23 2.67
C ALA A 65 17.99 7.97 1.22
N PHE A 66 16.78 7.43 1.03
CA PHE A 66 16.21 7.26 -0.30
C PHE A 66 15.99 8.60 -0.99
N ASP A 67 15.28 9.53 -0.33
CA ASP A 67 15.06 10.88 -0.86
C ASP A 67 16.39 11.57 -1.16
N TRP A 68 17.36 11.46 -0.25
CA TRP A 68 18.69 12.04 -0.39
C TRP A 68 19.45 11.48 -1.59
N ASN A 69 19.54 10.18 -1.73
CA ASN A 69 20.26 9.52 -2.81
C ASN A 69 19.60 9.79 -4.17
N LEU A 70 18.26 9.84 -4.21
CA LEU A 70 17.49 10.17 -5.40
C LEU A 70 17.76 11.62 -5.83
N VAL A 71 17.62 12.58 -4.93
CA VAL A 71 17.79 14.02 -5.24
C VAL A 71 19.25 14.32 -5.62
N ARG A 72 20.20 13.79 -4.88
CA ARG A 72 21.62 13.95 -5.17
C ARG A 72 22.03 13.40 -6.55
N GLY A 73 21.40 12.31 -6.97
CA GLY A 73 21.66 11.73 -8.29
C GLY A 73 21.11 12.54 -9.47
N HIS A 74 20.13 13.42 -9.21
CA HIS A 74 19.39 14.13 -10.25
C HIS A 74 19.37 15.66 -10.12
N ALA A 75 19.54 16.20 -8.90
CA ALA A 75 19.71 17.63 -8.66
C ALA A 75 21.19 17.91 -8.40
N ALA A 76 21.81 18.68 -9.30
CA ALA A 76 23.24 18.97 -9.26
C ALA A 76 23.72 19.55 -7.92
N ASP A 77 24.98 19.30 -7.60
CA ASP A 77 25.83 19.95 -6.58
C ASP A 77 25.58 19.61 -5.10
N LEU A 78 24.76 18.63 -4.77
CA LEU A 78 24.68 18.16 -3.38
C LEU A 78 25.86 17.24 -3.05
N ARG A 79 26.75 17.69 -2.13
CA ARG A 79 27.89 16.88 -1.68
C ARG A 79 27.47 15.92 -0.58
N PRO A 80 27.86 14.62 -0.67
CA PRO A 80 27.60 13.67 0.39
C PRO A 80 28.28 14.15 1.69
N PHE A 81 27.55 14.02 2.80
CA PHE A 81 28.08 14.40 4.11
C PHE A 81 28.19 13.20 5.09
N HIS A 82 27.63 12.05 4.70
CA HIS A 82 27.69 10.81 5.48
C HIS A 82 27.56 9.57 4.58
N ALA A 83 28.60 9.29 3.81
CA ALA A 83 28.58 8.22 2.79
C ALA A 83 28.28 6.82 3.35
N GLU A 84 28.64 6.55 4.62
CA GLU A 84 28.32 5.31 5.30
C GLU A 84 26.81 5.16 5.52
N PHE A 85 26.13 6.19 6.04
CA PHE A 85 24.69 6.17 6.25
C PHE A 85 23.92 6.20 4.93
N ASP A 86 24.42 6.96 3.94
CA ASP A 86 23.84 6.98 2.58
C ASP A 86 23.72 5.56 2.03
N ARG A 87 24.74 4.71 2.28
CA ARG A 87 24.77 3.32 1.83
C ARG A 87 24.02 2.38 2.76
N LEU A 88 24.25 2.48 4.09
CA LEU A 88 23.60 1.63 5.09
C LEU A 88 22.08 1.73 4.98
N PHE A 89 21.54 2.91 4.90
CA PHE A 89 20.10 3.13 4.82
C PHE A 89 19.52 3.00 3.41
N ALA A 90 20.36 2.94 2.35
CA ALA A 90 19.87 2.57 1.03
C ALA A 90 19.56 1.07 0.93
N PHE A 91 20.41 0.22 1.48
CA PHE A 91 20.36 -1.24 1.28
C PHE A 91 20.08 -2.03 2.56
N GLY A 92 20.33 -1.46 3.74
CA GLY A 92 20.28 -2.19 5.00
C GLY A 92 21.49 -3.12 5.19
N ILE A 93 21.35 -4.04 6.12
CA ILE A 93 22.26 -5.17 6.34
C ILE A 93 21.55 -6.39 5.74
N ASP A 94 21.82 -6.64 4.47
CA ASP A 94 21.17 -7.71 3.73
C ASP A 94 21.74 -9.09 4.12
N PRO A 95 20.87 -10.09 4.33
CA PRO A 95 21.31 -11.46 4.49
C PRO A 95 21.75 -12.03 3.16
N PRO A 96 22.54 -13.11 3.17
CA PRO A 96 22.78 -13.90 1.97
C PRO A 96 21.44 -14.34 1.33
N PRO A 97 21.38 -14.51 0.00
CA PRO A 97 20.17 -14.93 -0.69
C PRO A 97 19.53 -16.19 -0.08
N GLY A 98 18.23 -16.12 0.17
CA GLY A 98 17.46 -17.23 0.75
C GLY A 98 17.58 -17.39 2.27
N GLN A 99 18.27 -16.49 2.95
CA GLN A 99 18.38 -16.48 4.41
C GLN A 99 17.57 -15.31 5.01
N LEU A 100 17.24 -15.44 6.30
CA LEU A 100 16.65 -14.35 7.07
C LEU A 100 17.75 -13.40 7.57
N PRO A 101 17.44 -12.10 7.77
CA PRO A 101 18.37 -11.17 8.38
C PRO A 101 18.85 -11.63 9.76
N SER A 102 20.15 -11.60 10.01
CA SER A 102 20.79 -12.04 11.25
C SER A 102 21.50 -10.91 12.02
N ASP A 103 21.39 -9.66 11.53
CA ASP A 103 21.94 -8.48 12.19
C ASP A 103 21.38 -8.28 13.60
N GLU A 104 22.20 -7.73 14.49
CA GLU A 104 21.84 -7.45 15.88
C GLU A 104 21.66 -5.93 16.11
N PRO A 105 21.00 -5.49 17.21
CA PRO A 105 20.86 -4.07 17.53
C PRO A 105 22.17 -3.28 17.54
N ARG A 106 23.27 -3.89 17.96
CA ARG A 106 24.60 -3.27 18.02
C ARG A 106 25.24 -3.00 16.65
N ASP A 107 24.70 -3.61 15.59
CA ASP A 107 25.20 -3.42 14.21
C ASP A 107 24.62 -2.13 13.58
N TRP A 108 23.74 -1.46 14.30
CA TRP A 108 23.07 -0.25 13.85
C TRP A 108 23.54 0.98 14.62
N PRO A 109 23.54 2.18 13.99
CA PRO A 109 23.92 3.42 14.65
C PRO A 109 22.92 3.81 15.75
N GLY A 110 23.35 4.71 16.64
CA GLY A 110 22.50 5.28 17.68
C GLY A 110 21.37 6.15 17.12
N VAL A 111 20.20 6.11 17.74
CA VAL A 111 19.05 6.93 17.33
C VAL A 111 19.37 8.42 17.20
N PRO A 112 20.18 9.05 18.12
CA PRO A 112 20.56 10.45 17.96
C PRO A 112 21.36 10.73 16.68
N GLU A 113 22.24 9.81 16.27
CA GLU A 113 23.05 9.95 15.05
C GLU A 113 22.16 9.86 13.80
N VAL A 114 21.20 8.91 13.80
CA VAL A 114 20.20 8.79 12.72
C VAL A 114 19.32 10.04 12.67
N ALA A 115 18.88 10.57 13.79
CA ALA A 115 18.08 11.78 13.85
C ALA A 115 18.82 13.00 13.28
N GLU A 116 20.12 13.16 13.59
CA GLU A 116 20.93 14.24 13.03
C GLU A 116 21.14 14.07 11.52
N TYR A 117 21.39 12.84 11.06
CA TYR A 117 21.44 12.52 9.62
C TYR A 117 20.14 12.92 8.92
N ASN A 118 19.00 12.51 9.46
CA ASN A 118 17.68 12.83 8.92
C ASN A 118 17.43 14.33 8.84
N ARG A 119 17.75 15.05 9.91
CA ARG A 119 17.60 16.52 9.97
C ARG A 119 18.44 17.22 8.90
N ARG A 120 19.70 16.81 8.73
CA ARG A 120 20.60 17.37 7.69
C ARG A 120 20.12 17.06 6.29
N THR A 121 19.68 15.83 6.05
CA THR A 121 19.13 15.38 4.77
C THR A 121 17.92 16.23 4.37
N ARG A 122 16.94 16.38 5.27
CA ARG A 122 15.75 17.21 5.01
C ARG A 122 16.13 18.65 4.71
N ALA A 123 16.97 19.26 5.52
CA ALA A 123 17.41 20.64 5.31
C ALA A 123 18.10 20.84 3.96
N ALA A 124 18.95 19.90 3.54
CA ALA A 124 19.66 19.98 2.26
C ALA A 124 18.71 19.80 1.06
N ILE A 125 17.73 18.88 1.14
CA ILE A 125 16.70 18.70 0.10
C ILE A 125 15.80 19.94 0.01
N ASP A 126 15.34 20.47 1.14
CA ASP A 126 14.47 21.63 1.19
C ASP A 126 15.14 22.89 0.61
N ALA A 127 16.45 23.03 0.79
CA ALA A 127 17.23 24.14 0.18
C ALA A 127 17.31 24.10 -1.34
N VAL A 128 17.02 22.95 -1.97
CA VAL A 128 17.10 22.77 -3.43
C VAL A 128 15.77 22.38 -4.06
N LEU A 129 14.68 22.41 -3.30
CA LEU A 129 13.37 21.85 -3.66
C LEU A 129 12.88 22.35 -5.04
N GLU A 130 13.03 23.62 -5.34
CA GLU A 130 12.60 24.22 -6.60
C GLU A 130 13.42 23.76 -7.83
N ARG A 131 14.57 23.08 -7.61
CA ARG A 131 15.45 22.57 -8.66
C ARG A 131 15.30 21.08 -8.90
N ILE A 132 14.52 20.38 -8.05
CA ILE A 132 14.32 18.94 -8.17
C ILE A 132 13.32 18.68 -9.30
N PRO A 133 13.63 17.78 -10.25
CA PRO A 133 12.67 17.40 -11.28
C PRO A 133 11.37 16.86 -10.67
N GLU A 134 10.24 17.24 -11.27
CA GLU A 134 8.89 16.84 -10.81
C GLU A 134 8.76 15.32 -10.64
N GLN A 135 9.24 14.54 -11.60
CA GLN A 135 9.22 13.08 -11.53
C GLN A 135 9.97 12.55 -10.31
N SER A 136 11.10 13.14 -9.95
CA SER A 136 11.86 12.74 -8.75
C SER A 136 11.12 13.08 -7.47
N LEU A 137 10.40 14.21 -7.41
CA LEU A 137 9.56 14.56 -6.28
C LEU A 137 8.39 13.57 -6.11
N HIS A 138 7.72 13.21 -7.19
CA HIS A 138 6.67 12.19 -7.15
C HIS A 138 7.21 10.85 -6.65
N VAL A 139 8.36 10.41 -7.14
CA VAL A 139 8.99 9.17 -6.67
C VAL A 139 9.34 9.25 -5.18
N ALA A 140 9.92 10.34 -4.70
CA ALA A 140 10.24 10.52 -3.28
C ALA A 140 8.96 10.47 -2.41
N ILE A 141 7.92 11.20 -2.82
CA ILE A 141 6.64 11.25 -2.11
C ILE A 141 5.99 9.86 -2.05
N GLU A 142 5.79 9.20 -3.19
CA GLU A 142 5.09 7.93 -3.22
C GLU A 142 5.89 6.78 -2.62
N HIS A 143 7.22 6.76 -2.81
CA HIS A 143 8.09 5.81 -2.12
C HIS A 143 7.93 5.92 -0.60
N ARG A 144 7.94 7.13 -0.07
CA ARG A 144 7.74 7.38 1.36
C ARG A 144 6.35 6.96 1.83
N LEU A 145 5.31 7.22 1.05
CA LEU A 145 3.93 6.81 1.36
C LEU A 145 3.74 5.28 1.30
N MET A 146 4.40 4.59 0.38
CA MET A 146 4.47 3.12 0.37
C MET A 146 5.16 2.57 1.62
N HIS A 147 6.24 3.23 2.06
CA HIS A 147 6.90 2.87 3.31
C HIS A 147 6.08 3.22 4.54
N ALA A 148 5.23 4.25 4.51
CA ALA A 148 4.28 4.52 5.59
C ALA A 148 3.27 3.38 5.75
N GLU A 149 2.76 2.82 4.67
CA GLU A 149 1.92 1.61 4.74
C GLU A 149 2.71 0.38 5.21
N THR A 150 3.93 0.19 4.70
CA THR A 150 4.84 -0.87 5.13
C THR A 150 5.11 -0.79 6.65
N LEU A 151 5.42 0.40 7.15
CA LEU A 151 5.60 0.64 8.58
C LEU A 151 4.33 0.33 9.37
N ALA A 152 3.15 0.69 8.86
CA ALA A 152 1.89 0.40 9.54
C ALA A 152 1.73 -1.09 9.83
N TYR A 153 1.95 -1.99 8.85
CA TYR A 153 1.83 -3.43 9.12
C TYR A 153 3.04 -4.00 9.88
N ILE A 154 4.24 -3.43 9.76
CA ILE A 154 5.38 -3.79 10.62
C ILE A 154 5.05 -3.48 12.09
N LEU A 155 4.57 -2.25 12.37
CA LEU A 155 4.20 -1.83 13.72
C LEU A 155 2.97 -2.57 14.24
N HIS A 156 2.07 -3.02 13.38
CA HIS A 156 0.97 -3.88 13.77
C HIS A 156 1.47 -5.18 14.43
N ASN A 157 2.60 -5.70 13.94
CA ASN A 157 3.25 -6.91 14.47
C ASN A 157 4.11 -6.65 15.71
N LEU A 158 4.38 -5.41 16.07
CA LEU A 158 5.05 -5.07 17.33
C LEU A 158 4.12 -5.38 18.51
N PRO A 159 4.63 -5.93 19.64
CA PRO A 159 3.84 -6.11 20.87
C PRO A 159 3.18 -4.81 21.34
N TYR A 160 1.99 -4.90 21.92
CA TYR A 160 1.20 -3.72 22.32
C TYR A 160 1.95 -2.84 23.32
N GLU A 161 2.63 -3.45 24.30
CA GLU A 161 3.43 -2.75 25.32
C GLU A 161 4.63 -1.99 24.76
N LYS A 162 5.04 -2.27 23.52
CA LYS A 162 6.13 -1.59 22.80
C LYS A 162 5.65 -0.44 21.92
N LYS A 163 4.35 -0.22 21.88
CA LYS A 163 3.72 0.87 21.14
C LYS A 163 3.23 1.98 22.06
N VAL A 164 3.26 3.20 21.57
CA VAL A 164 2.52 4.31 22.16
C VAL A 164 1.12 4.24 21.56
N PRO A 165 0.05 4.11 22.35
CA PRO A 165 -1.30 4.13 21.84
C PRO A 165 -1.56 5.48 21.14
N ALA A 166 -2.05 5.44 19.89
CA ALA A 166 -2.70 6.60 19.32
C ALA A 166 -4.09 6.76 19.96
N ASP A 167 -4.65 7.97 19.92
CA ASP A 167 -6.01 8.22 20.38
C ASP A 167 -6.95 7.19 19.77
N ASP A 168 -7.56 6.42 20.65
CA ASP A 168 -8.14 5.13 20.33
C ASP A 168 -9.51 5.33 19.67
N ALA A 169 -9.52 5.32 18.34
CA ALA A 169 -10.79 5.24 17.64
C ALA A 169 -11.52 3.97 18.11
N PRO A 170 -12.74 4.06 18.65
CA PRO A 170 -13.48 2.90 19.11
C PRO A 170 -13.58 1.86 18.01
N ALA A 171 -13.65 0.58 18.41
CA ALA A 171 -13.92 -0.51 17.46
C ALA A 171 -15.07 -0.09 16.53
N PRO A 172 -14.93 -0.26 15.22
CA PRO A 172 -15.99 0.11 14.28
C PRO A 172 -17.29 -0.58 14.70
N PRO A 173 -18.42 0.14 14.78
CA PRO A 173 -19.68 -0.49 15.14
C PRO A 173 -20.03 -1.56 14.11
N SER A 174 -20.35 -2.78 14.59
CA SER A 174 -20.90 -3.83 13.75
C SER A 174 -22.26 -3.37 13.20
N ARG A 175 -22.49 -3.59 11.91
CA ARG A 175 -23.78 -3.40 11.26
C ARG A 175 -24.60 -4.68 11.11
N GLY A 176 -24.11 -5.77 11.70
CA GLY A 176 -24.74 -7.08 11.67
C GLY A 176 -24.33 -7.93 10.47
N ALA A 177 -24.95 -9.10 10.35
CA ALA A 177 -24.59 -10.06 9.31
C ALA A 177 -24.83 -9.50 7.90
N VAL A 178 -23.82 -9.59 7.06
CA VAL A 178 -23.88 -9.19 5.65
C VAL A 178 -24.29 -10.40 4.82
N ARG A 179 -25.33 -10.24 4.00
CA ARG A 179 -25.75 -11.27 3.04
C ARG A 179 -24.93 -11.14 1.76
N HIS A 180 -24.29 -12.23 1.36
CA HIS A 180 -23.56 -12.27 0.10
C HIS A 180 -24.48 -11.96 -1.08
N ARG A 181 -24.03 -11.06 -1.96
CA ARG A 181 -24.73 -10.66 -3.20
C ARG A 181 -23.68 -10.55 -4.31
N MET A 182 -24.12 -10.82 -5.52
CA MET A 182 -23.29 -10.67 -6.73
C MET A 182 -23.81 -9.47 -7.55
N THR A 183 -22.89 -8.81 -8.25
CA THR A 183 -23.15 -7.76 -9.22
C THR A 183 -22.72 -8.26 -10.60
N ASP A 184 -23.62 -8.18 -11.57
CA ASP A 184 -23.37 -8.69 -12.93
C ASP A 184 -22.75 -7.63 -13.82
N PHE A 185 -21.76 -8.03 -14.60
CA PHE A 185 -21.10 -7.22 -15.61
C PHE A 185 -21.19 -7.91 -16.98
N ALA A 186 -21.80 -7.22 -17.96
CA ALA A 186 -21.79 -7.68 -19.34
C ALA A 186 -20.37 -7.68 -19.92
N ALA A 187 -20.12 -8.54 -20.92
CA ALA A 187 -18.87 -8.52 -21.67
C ALA A 187 -18.55 -7.12 -22.20
N GLY A 188 -17.28 -6.76 -22.22
CA GLY A 188 -16.86 -5.44 -22.71
C GLY A 188 -15.36 -5.22 -22.56
N LYS A 189 -14.91 -4.02 -22.95
CA LYS A 189 -13.51 -3.63 -22.87
C LYS A 189 -13.20 -2.88 -21.58
N VAL A 190 -11.97 -3.01 -21.11
CA VAL A 190 -11.41 -2.19 -20.02
C VAL A 190 -10.01 -1.75 -20.39
N GLN A 191 -9.66 -0.52 -20.02
CA GLN A 191 -8.30 -0.04 -20.09
C GLN A 191 -7.56 -0.40 -18.80
N LEU A 192 -6.42 -1.05 -18.95
CA LEU A 192 -5.40 -1.20 -17.91
C LEU A 192 -4.26 -0.24 -18.19
N GLY A 193 -3.59 0.17 -17.11
CA GLY A 193 -2.43 1.04 -17.18
C GLY A 193 -2.75 2.51 -17.37
N LEU A 194 -1.69 3.32 -17.34
CA LEU A 194 -1.71 4.77 -17.48
C LEU A 194 -1.22 5.17 -18.87
N PRO A 195 -1.95 6.01 -19.62
CA PRO A 195 -1.45 6.55 -20.88
C PRO A 195 -0.23 7.44 -20.66
N ALA A 196 0.74 7.36 -21.57
CA ALA A 196 1.92 8.22 -21.52
C ALA A 196 1.52 9.72 -21.52
N GLY A 197 2.13 10.50 -20.64
CA GLY A 197 1.88 11.94 -20.50
C GLY A 197 0.62 12.33 -19.72
N GLN A 198 -0.09 11.38 -19.13
CA GLN A 198 -1.27 11.64 -18.29
C GLN A 198 -0.94 11.61 -16.79
N GLY A 199 0.12 12.28 -16.38
CA GLY A 199 0.54 12.38 -14.98
C GLY A 199 1.61 11.37 -14.59
N PHE A 200 1.89 11.29 -13.28
CA PHE A 200 2.86 10.38 -12.71
C PHE A 200 2.31 8.97 -12.59
N GLY A 201 3.13 8.00 -12.88
CA GLY A 201 2.94 6.57 -12.64
C GLY A 201 4.28 5.85 -12.48
N TRP A 202 4.25 4.72 -11.79
CA TRP A 202 5.42 3.83 -11.69
C TRP A 202 5.62 3.05 -12.99
N ASP A 203 6.79 2.52 -13.21
CA ASP A 203 7.18 1.81 -14.43
C ASP A 203 6.21 0.68 -14.82
N ASN A 204 5.67 -0.04 -13.84
CA ASN A 204 4.72 -1.14 -14.07
C ASN A 204 3.28 -0.69 -14.40
N GLU A 205 3.01 0.61 -14.34
CA GLU A 205 1.71 1.18 -14.69
C GLU A 205 1.59 1.53 -16.18
N PHE A 206 2.69 1.51 -16.92
CA PHE A 206 2.76 1.83 -18.35
C PHE A 206 2.94 0.56 -19.20
N GLN A 207 2.44 0.51 -20.45
CA GLN A 207 1.62 1.49 -21.12
C GLN A 207 0.15 1.09 -21.04
N ALA A 208 -0.73 2.10 -21.13
CA ALA A 208 -2.16 1.83 -21.22
C ALA A 208 -2.49 0.96 -22.44
N HIS A 209 -3.31 -0.05 -22.21
CA HIS A 209 -3.80 -0.96 -23.24
C HIS A 209 -5.22 -1.43 -22.91
N CYS A 210 -5.97 -1.84 -23.95
CA CYS A 210 -7.33 -2.33 -23.78
C CYS A 210 -7.35 -3.85 -23.78
N ILE A 211 -8.16 -4.42 -22.89
CA ILE A 211 -8.41 -5.87 -22.80
C ILE A 211 -9.91 -6.13 -22.93
N ASP A 212 -10.27 -7.17 -23.68
CA ASP A 212 -11.64 -7.70 -23.71
C ASP A 212 -11.89 -8.54 -22.45
N VAL A 213 -12.94 -8.21 -21.72
CA VAL A 213 -13.36 -8.92 -20.51
C VAL A 213 -14.68 -9.61 -20.80
N PRO A 214 -14.78 -10.95 -20.69
CA PRO A 214 -16.04 -11.69 -20.79
C PRO A 214 -17.07 -11.20 -19.76
N ALA A 215 -18.32 -11.59 -19.91
CA ALA A 215 -19.33 -11.35 -18.88
C ALA A 215 -18.96 -12.12 -17.60
N PHE A 216 -19.16 -11.51 -16.44
CA PHE A 216 -18.88 -12.09 -15.14
C PHE A 216 -19.78 -11.50 -14.06
N SER A 217 -19.91 -12.21 -12.95
CA SER A 217 -20.52 -11.68 -11.73
C SER A 217 -19.45 -11.56 -10.63
N ILE A 218 -19.40 -10.42 -9.92
CA ILE A 218 -18.46 -10.16 -8.84
C ILE A 218 -19.19 -9.90 -7.53
N GLY A 219 -18.63 -10.32 -6.40
CA GLY A 219 -19.19 -10.05 -5.09
C GLY A 219 -19.43 -8.55 -4.85
N LYS A 220 -20.63 -8.17 -4.44
CA LYS A 220 -20.95 -6.79 -4.06
C LYS A 220 -20.01 -6.31 -2.95
N TYR A 221 -19.71 -7.17 -1.99
CA TYR A 221 -18.84 -6.90 -0.85
C TYR A 221 -17.56 -7.74 -0.92
N LYS A 222 -16.53 -7.28 -0.23
CA LYS A 222 -15.37 -8.10 0.16
C LYS A 222 -15.87 -9.27 1.01
N VAL A 223 -15.21 -10.42 0.92
CA VAL A 223 -15.53 -11.57 1.80
C VAL A 223 -15.33 -11.15 3.26
N THR A 224 -16.34 -11.41 4.08
CA THR A 224 -16.37 -10.99 5.47
C THR A 224 -15.73 -12.03 6.41
N ASN A 225 -15.34 -11.58 7.60
CA ASN A 225 -14.91 -12.51 8.67
C ASN A 225 -16.00 -13.54 8.99
N GLY A 226 -17.28 -13.13 8.98
CA GLY A 226 -18.39 -14.04 9.25
C GLY A 226 -18.52 -15.15 8.22
N GLU A 227 -18.38 -14.82 6.93
CA GLU A 227 -18.40 -15.80 5.85
C GLU A 227 -17.17 -16.72 5.91
N TYR A 228 -15.98 -16.17 6.20
CA TYR A 228 -14.76 -16.95 6.31
C TYR A 228 -14.75 -17.87 7.56
N LEU A 229 -15.42 -17.48 8.63
CA LEU A 229 -15.54 -18.27 9.84
C LEU A 229 -16.21 -19.64 9.58
N GLU A 230 -17.13 -19.71 8.61
CA GLU A 230 -17.74 -20.98 8.20
C GLU A 230 -16.69 -21.93 7.59
N PHE A 231 -15.75 -21.40 6.81
CA PHE A 231 -14.66 -22.18 6.24
C PHE A 231 -13.69 -22.67 7.33
N VAL A 232 -13.36 -21.83 8.32
CA VAL A 232 -12.55 -22.22 9.48
C VAL A 232 -13.26 -23.32 10.30
N ARG A 233 -14.58 -23.23 10.48
CA ARG A 233 -15.36 -24.28 11.18
C ARG A 233 -15.34 -25.63 10.45
N GLN A 234 -15.06 -25.63 9.14
CA GLN A 234 -14.90 -26.85 8.35
C GLN A 234 -13.44 -27.32 8.26
N GLY A 235 -12.55 -26.78 9.09
CA GLY A 235 -11.18 -27.25 9.24
C GLY A 235 -10.11 -26.42 8.52
N ALA A 236 -10.46 -25.29 7.90
CA ALA A 236 -9.46 -24.36 7.39
C ALA A 236 -8.70 -23.68 8.55
N ALA A 237 -7.44 -23.30 8.28
CA ALA A 237 -6.67 -22.53 9.26
C ALA A 237 -7.27 -21.12 9.46
N PRO A 238 -7.23 -20.59 10.70
CA PRO A 238 -7.65 -19.21 10.95
C PRO A 238 -6.67 -18.21 10.29
N PRO A 239 -7.18 -17.07 9.78
CA PRO A 239 -6.35 -16.01 9.25
C PRO A 239 -5.36 -15.42 10.25
N PHE A 240 -4.26 -14.85 9.75
CA PHE A 240 -3.16 -14.31 10.57
C PHE A 240 -3.63 -13.29 11.64
N PHE A 241 -4.60 -12.45 11.30
CA PHE A 241 -5.10 -11.40 12.21
C PHE A 241 -6.12 -11.92 13.26
N TRP A 242 -6.46 -13.21 13.26
CA TRP A 242 -7.37 -13.78 14.25
C TRP A 242 -6.58 -14.37 15.42
N ARG A 243 -7.18 -14.32 16.59
CA ARG A 243 -6.68 -14.93 17.84
C ARG A 243 -7.75 -15.77 18.47
N ASP A 244 -7.34 -16.90 19.04
CA ASP A 244 -8.24 -17.72 19.87
C ASP A 244 -8.39 -17.07 21.25
N GLY A 245 -9.60 -16.64 21.57
CA GLY A 245 -9.98 -16.03 22.83
C GLY A 245 -10.63 -17.02 23.82
N GLY A 246 -10.40 -18.32 23.67
CA GLY A 246 -10.95 -19.33 24.59
C GLY A 246 -12.47 -19.59 24.42
N GLY A 247 -12.90 -19.77 23.19
CA GLY A 247 -14.29 -20.05 22.81
C GLY A 247 -14.92 -19.00 21.89
N GLN A 248 -14.25 -17.89 21.67
CA GLN A 248 -14.61 -16.91 20.65
C GLN A 248 -13.37 -16.44 19.91
N TRP A 249 -13.53 -16.10 18.64
CA TRP A 249 -12.46 -15.47 17.88
C TRP A 249 -12.36 -13.98 18.20
N LEU A 250 -11.11 -13.51 18.32
CA LEU A 250 -10.76 -12.12 18.47
C LEU A 250 -10.05 -11.64 17.20
N TYR A 251 -10.23 -10.38 16.87
CA TYR A 251 -9.43 -9.68 15.86
C TYR A 251 -8.26 -8.98 16.56
N ARG A 252 -7.04 -9.20 16.05
CA ARG A 252 -5.85 -8.50 16.50
C ARG A 252 -5.74 -7.18 15.76
N GLY A 253 -6.22 -6.11 16.38
CA GLY A 253 -6.08 -4.76 15.85
C GLY A 253 -4.70 -4.13 16.12
N MET A 254 -4.51 -2.91 15.67
CA MET A 254 -3.23 -2.21 15.80
C MET A 254 -2.80 -2.00 17.25
N PHE A 255 -3.71 -1.66 18.15
CA PHE A 255 -3.40 -1.32 19.54
C PHE A 255 -4.00 -2.26 20.59
N ARG A 256 -4.95 -3.10 20.22
CA ARG A 256 -5.64 -4.04 21.12
C ARG A 256 -6.37 -5.13 20.34
N GLU A 257 -6.81 -6.13 21.07
CA GLU A 257 -7.71 -7.16 20.55
C GLU A 257 -9.16 -6.82 20.90
N TRP A 258 -10.11 -7.26 20.08
CA TRP A 258 -11.55 -7.17 20.33
C TRP A 258 -12.29 -8.34 19.67
N PRO A 259 -13.56 -8.60 20.05
CA PRO A 259 -14.37 -9.64 19.41
C PRO A 259 -14.33 -9.49 17.88
N LEU A 260 -14.17 -10.62 17.19
CA LEU A 260 -14.05 -10.65 15.73
C LEU A 260 -15.23 -9.94 15.06
N PRO A 261 -15.02 -8.84 14.27
CA PRO A 261 -16.09 -8.13 13.59
C PRO A 261 -16.56 -8.95 12.39
N LEU A 262 -17.71 -9.63 12.53
CA LEU A 262 -18.21 -10.57 11.53
C LEU A 262 -18.59 -9.91 10.20
N ASP A 263 -18.91 -8.64 10.20
CA ASP A 263 -19.21 -7.79 9.03
C ASP A 263 -17.99 -7.05 8.46
N GLY A 264 -16.82 -7.15 9.10
CA GLY A 264 -15.57 -6.63 8.57
C GLY A 264 -14.98 -7.54 7.49
N PRO A 265 -14.15 -7.00 6.57
CA PRO A 265 -13.45 -7.82 5.58
C PRO A 265 -12.46 -8.76 6.25
N VAL A 266 -12.34 -9.98 5.76
CA VAL A 266 -11.30 -10.90 6.22
C VAL A 266 -9.97 -10.56 5.57
N TYR A 267 -8.91 -10.40 6.37
CA TYR A 267 -7.54 -10.24 5.86
C TYR A 267 -6.84 -11.58 5.80
N VAL A 268 -6.40 -11.95 4.61
CA VAL A 268 -5.86 -13.27 4.29
C VAL A 268 -4.71 -13.18 3.29
N THR A 269 -3.93 -14.24 3.19
CA THR A 269 -2.98 -14.47 2.10
C THR A 269 -3.72 -14.80 0.79
N HIS A 270 -3.01 -14.67 -0.35
CA HIS A 270 -3.56 -15.10 -1.64
C HIS A 270 -3.88 -16.60 -1.67
N CYS A 271 -3.03 -17.43 -1.03
CA CYS A 271 -3.26 -18.88 -0.92
C CYS A 271 -4.57 -19.19 -0.19
N GLU A 272 -4.84 -18.51 0.92
CA GLU A 272 -6.07 -18.64 1.71
C GLU A 272 -7.29 -18.14 0.93
N ALA A 273 -7.16 -16.99 0.24
CA ALA A 273 -8.21 -16.46 -0.63
C ALA A 273 -8.59 -17.43 -1.75
N GLN A 274 -7.60 -18.03 -2.43
CA GLN A 274 -7.83 -19.05 -3.45
C GLN A 274 -8.47 -20.33 -2.87
N ALA A 275 -8.03 -20.78 -1.69
CA ALA A 275 -8.60 -21.96 -1.05
C ALA A 275 -10.07 -21.74 -0.71
N TYR A 276 -10.41 -20.57 -0.15
CA TYR A 276 -11.78 -20.18 0.13
C TYR A 276 -12.63 -20.10 -1.14
N ALA A 277 -12.10 -19.46 -2.20
CA ALA A 277 -12.81 -19.33 -3.47
C ALA A 277 -13.15 -20.70 -4.07
N ARG A 278 -12.19 -21.65 -4.07
CA ARG A 278 -12.45 -23.05 -4.52
C ARG A 278 -13.49 -23.75 -3.66
N TRP A 279 -13.44 -23.58 -2.33
CA TRP A 279 -14.43 -24.13 -1.42
C TRP A 279 -15.84 -23.63 -1.72
N ARG A 280 -15.98 -22.36 -2.14
CA ARG A 280 -17.24 -21.75 -2.56
C ARG A 280 -17.66 -22.12 -3.99
N GLY A 281 -16.85 -22.88 -4.75
CA GLY A 281 -17.09 -23.14 -6.17
C GLY A 281 -16.96 -21.91 -7.07
N MET A 282 -16.15 -20.93 -6.63
CA MET A 282 -15.90 -19.63 -7.28
C MET A 282 -14.41 -19.43 -7.48
N ARG A 283 -14.01 -18.25 -7.99
CA ARG A 283 -12.61 -17.85 -8.19
C ARG A 283 -12.35 -16.43 -7.76
N LEU A 284 -11.07 -16.03 -7.71
CA LEU A 284 -10.67 -14.65 -7.58
C LEU A 284 -10.88 -13.89 -8.92
N PRO A 285 -11.13 -12.57 -8.89
CA PRO A 285 -11.15 -11.73 -10.08
C PRO A 285 -9.76 -11.68 -10.73
N SER A 286 -9.71 -11.55 -12.04
CA SER A 286 -8.52 -11.04 -12.72
C SER A 286 -8.35 -9.53 -12.45
N GLU A 287 -7.15 -8.98 -12.69
CA GLU A 287 -6.92 -7.53 -12.63
C GLU A 287 -7.86 -6.77 -13.57
N ALA A 288 -8.13 -7.32 -14.76
CA ALA A 288 -9.04 -6.72 -15.76
C ALA A 288 -10.49 -6.70 -15.28
N GLU A 289 -10.98 -7.77 -14.66
CA GLU A 289 -12.33 -7.83 -14.08
C GLU A 289 -12.48 -6.86 -12.91
N PHE A 290 -11.50 -6.80 -12.01
CA PHE A 290 -11.47 -5.82 -10.93
C PHE A 290 -11.54 -4.40 -11.49
N GLN A 291 -10.69 -4.07 -12.46
CA GLN A 291 -10.63 -2.74 -13.07
C GLN A 291 -11.94 -2.37 -13.76
N ARG A 292 -12.57 -3.33 -14.45
CA ARG A 292 -13.87 -3.11 -15.07
C ARG A 292 -14.97 -2.83 -14.05
N ALA A 293 -14.99 -3.57 -12.96
CA ALA A 293 -15.91 -3.31 -11.85
C ALA A 293 -15.67 -1.94 -11.21
N ALA A 294 -14.41 -1.57 -10.98
CA ALA A 294 -14.04 -0.28 -10.40
C ALA A 294 -14.36 0.91 -11.32
N SER A 295 -14.30 0.71 -12.65
CA SER A 295 -14.62 1.75 -13.64
C SER A 295 -16.13 2.04 -13.75
N ALA A 296 -16.99 1.16 -13.24
CA ALA A 296 -18.44 1.38 -13.22
C ALA A 296 -18.89 2.33 -12.09
N GLY A 297 -17.97 2.79 -11.27
CA GLY A 297 -18.23 3.63 -10.11
C GLY A 297 -18.14 2.83 -8.82
N GLY A 298 -17.84 3.51 -7.74
CA GLY A 298 -17.76 2.95 -6.40
C GLY A 298 -17.25 4.00 -5.42
N VAL A 299 -17.72 3.95 -4.19
CA VAL A 299 -17.27 4.87 -3.14
C VAL A 299 -15.93 4.36 -2.60
N SER A 300 -14.93 5.24 -2.59
CA SER A 300 -13.69 5.03 -1.84
C SER A 300 -13.99 5.06 -0.36
N SER A 301 -13.55 4.05 0.38
CA SER A 301 -13.85 3.88 1.79
C SER A 301 -12.62 3.50 2.58
N ASN A 302 -12.51 4.04 3.80
CA ASN A 302 -11.45 3.70 4.76
C ASN A 302 -10.06 3.61 4.11
N VAL A 303 -9.55 4.75 3.67
CA VAL A 303 -8.24 4.98 3.07
C VAL A 303 -7.57 6.16 3.72
N ASP A 304 -6.36 6.50 3.28
CA ASP A 304 -5.65 7.73 3.61
C ASP A 304 -5.37 7.90 5.10
N PHE A 305 -5.00 6.81 5.74
CA PHE A 305 -4.61 6.79 7.16
C PHE A 305 -5.70 7.22 8.14
N ARG A 306 -6.97 7.27 7.72
CA ARG A 306 -8.08 7.73 8.57
C ARG A 306 -8.36 6.82 9.74
N ARG A 307 -8.18 5.50 9.56
CA ARG A 307 -8.36 4.48 10.60
C ARG A 307 -7.21 3.49 10.58
N TRP A 308 -6.97 2.84 11.70
CA TRP A 308 -5.97 1.77 11.78
C TRP A 308 -6.52 0.45 11.29
N ASP A 309 -7.74 0.17 11.61
CA ASP A 309 -8.38 -1.13 11.44
C ASP A 309 -9.53 -1.07 10.42
N PRO A 310 -9.94 -2.22 9.86
CA PRO A 310 -11.02 -2.27 8.89
C PRO A 310 -12.37 -1.90 9.50
N ILE A 311 -13.30 -1.46 8.65
CA ILE A 311 -14.69 -1.19 8.99
C ILE A 311 -15.61 -2.23 8.33
N ALA A 312 -16.89 -2.26 8.71
CA ALA A 312 -17.89 -3.12 8.07
C ALA A 312 -17.90 -2.92 6.55
N VAL A 313 -18.04 -4.00 5.78
CA VAL A 313 -18.03 -3.96 4.30
C VAL A 313 -19.21 -3.20 3.70
N ASN A 314 -20.26 -2.95 4.48
CA ASN A 314 -21.47 -2.19 4.13
C ASN A 314 -21.53 -0.85 4.87
N ALA A 315 -20.43 -0.37 5.46
CA ALA A 315 -20.42 0.86 6.28
C ALA A 315 -20.86 2.10 5.52
N ASP A 316 -20.54 2.17 4.23
CA ASP A 316 -20.78 3.34 3.37
C ASP A 316 -22.00 3.14 2.45
N GLU A 317 -22.77 2.09 2.63
CA GLU A 317 -23.94 1.80 1.82
C GLU A 317 -25.04 2.84 2.07
N ALA A 318 -25.33 3.65 1.05
CA ALA A 318 -26.29 4.74 1.14
C ALA A 318 -27.75 4.29 1.01
N ALA A 319 -27.99 3.17 0.31
CA ALA A 319 -29.32 2.56 0.15
C ALA A 319 -29.17 1.05 -0.07
N GLU A 320 -30.11 0.26 0.42
CA GLU A 320 -30.10 -1.22 0.27
C GLU A 320 -30.16 -1.70 -1.17
N ASP A 321 -30.63 -0.87 -2.12
CA ASP A 321 -30.86 -1.23 -3.52
C ASP A 321 -29.70 -0.88 -4.47
N ASP A 322 -28.60 -0.34 -3.98
CA ASP A 322 -27.44 -0.09 -4.83
C ASP A 322 -26.80 -1.42 -5.26
N ALA A 323 -26.93 -1.76 -6.54
CA ALA A 323 -26.37 -2.98 -7.11
C ALA A 323 -24.84 -2.89 -7.32
N ALA A 324 -24.22 -1.72 -7.21
CA ALA A 324 -22.81 -1.52 -7.45
C ALA A 324 -21.93 -2.19 -6.38
N PRO A 325 -20.75 -2.73 -6.77
CA PRO A 325 -19.81 -3.25 -5.79
C PRO A 325 -19.36 -2.16 -4.80
N GLN A 326 -19.36 -2.49 -3.51
CA GLN A 326 -19.02 -1.57 -2.44
C GLN A 326 -17.54 -1.64 -2.06
N GLN A 327 -16.93 -0.52 -1.70
CA GLN A 327 -15.57 -0.44 -1.18
C GLN A 327 -14.50 -1.11 -2.10
N LEU A 328 -14.64 -1.00 -3.43
CA LEU A 328 -13.60 -1.49 -4.37
C LEU A 328 -12.26 -0.79 -4.12
N VAL A 329 -12.29 0.46 -3.63
CA VAL A 329 -11.11 1.20 -3.20
C VAL A 329 -11.17 1.40 -1.69
N GLY A 330 -10.13 0.94 -0.99
CA GLY A 330 -10.00 1.06 0.45
C GLY A 330 -10.44 -0.16 1.24
N ASN A 331 -10.33 -0.06 2.56
CA ASN A 331 -10.72 -1.07 3.54
C ASN A 331 -10.06 -2.45 3.37
N GLY A 332 -8.92 -2.49 2.69
CA GLY A 332 -8.11 -3.67 2.38
C GLY A 332 -7.83 -3.81 0.89
N TRP A 333 -6.57 -4.05 0.55
CA TRP A 333 -6.16 -4.46 -0.79
C TRP A 333 -6.91 -5.71 -1.22
N GLU A 334 -7.25 -5.84 -2.48
CA GLU A 334 -7.93 -7.02 -2.99
C GLU A 334 -7.01 -7.88 -3.85
N TRP A 335 -6.86 -9.14 -3.45
CA TRP A 335 -6.15 -10.13 -4.23
C TRP A 335 -6.84 -10.39 -5.55
N THR A 336 -6.06 -10.43 -6.62
CA THR A 336 -6.51 -10.89 -7.95
C THR A 336 -5.87 -12.23 -8.29
N ALA A 337 -6.41 -12.93 -9.29
CA ALA A 337 -5.81 -14.14 -9.85
C ALA A 337 -4.63 -13.84 -10.80
N THR A 338 -4.35 -12.53 -11.06
CA THR A 338 -3.35 -12.12 -12.05
C THR A 338 -1.95 -12.16 -11.44
N VAL A 339 -1.06 -12.92 -12.08
CA VAL A 339 0.37 -12.90 -11.77
C VAL A 339 0.92 -11.52 -12.14
N PHE A 340 1.74 -10.96 -11.27
CA PHE A 340 2.38 -9.67 -11.53
C PHE A 340 3.41 -9.81 -12.66
N ALA A 341 3.14 -9.17 -13.77
CA ALA A 341 3.93 -9.22 -15.00
C ALA A 341 3.97 -7.82 -15.65
N PRO A 342 4.95 -7.54 -16.52
CA PRO A 342 5.03 -6.27 -17.21
C PRO A 342 3.86 -6.10 -18.19
N PHE A 343 3.39 -4.88 -18.34
CA PHE A 343 2.49 -4.53 -19.44
C PHE A 343 3.24 -4.46 -20.78
N PRO A 344 2.54 -4.60 -21.92
CA PRO A 344 3.16 -4.45 -23.24
C PRO A 344 3.89 -3.10 -23.35
N GLY A 345 5.15 -3.12 -23.78
CA GLY A 345 5.98 -1.92 -23.89
C GLY A 345 6.60 -1.42 -22.59
N PHE A 346 6.61 -2.24 -21.54
CA PHE A 346 7.27 -1.92 -20.28
C PHE A 346 8.71 -1.45 -20.47
N ALA A 347 9.06 -0.38 -19.75
CA ALA A 347 10.44 0.08 -19.60
C ALA A 347 10.64 0.52 -18.13
N PRO A 348 11.72 0.08 -17.47
CA PRO A 348 11.98 0.48 -16.09
C PRO A 348 12.29 1.99 -16.02
N LEU A 349 12.01 2.58 -14.86
CA LEU A 349 12.43 3.96 -14.58
C LEU A 349 13.95 4.05 -14.65
N PRO A 350 14.53 4.99 -15.46
CA PRO A 350 15.97 5.04 -15.69
C PRO A 350 16.81 5.21 -14.42
N PHE A 351 16.26 5.86 -13.41
CA PHE A 351 16.93 6.16 -12.13
C PHE A 351 16.50 5.23 -10.99
N TYR A 352 15.54 4.31 -11.23
CA TYR A 352 15.10 3.32 -10.25
C TYR A 352 14.70 2.02 -10.94
N THR A 353 15.65 1.39 -11.62
CA THR A 353 15.44 0.24 -12.50
C THR A 353 14.96 -1.03 -11.78
N ASN A 354 15.19 -1.10 -10.47
CA ASN A 354 14.84 -2.27 -9.64
C ASN A 354 13.49 -2.12 -8.92
N TYR A 355 12.63 -1.16 -9.32
CA TYR A 355 11.35 -0.97 -8.65
C TYR A 355 10.41 -2.15 -8.86
N SER A 356 10.10 -2.54 -10.10
CA SER A 356 9.17 -3.65 -10.38
C SER A 356 9.79 -4.82 -11.15
N ALA A 357 10.79 -4.59 -11.98
CA ALA A 357 11.37 -5.62 -12.83
C ALA A 357 11.83 -6.89 -12.10
N PRO A 358 12.46 -6.84 -10.90
CA PRO A 358 12.85 -8.03 -10.15
C PRO A 358 11.68 -8.89 -9.66
N PHE A 359 10.48 -8.35 -9.63
CA PHE A 359 9.26 -9.00 -9.14
C PHE A 359 8.40 -9.62 -10.26
N PHE A 360 8.82 -9.50 -11.51
CA PHE A 360 8.23 -10.24 -12.65
C PHE A 360 8.77 -11.68 -12.69
N ASP A 361 8.75 -12.33 -11.55
CA ASP A 361 9.36 -13.64 -11.29
C ASP A 361 8.35 -14.80 -11.35
N GLY A 362 7.09 -14.51 -11.68
CA GLY A 362 6.00 -15.49 -11.68
C GLY A 362 5.50 -15.90 -10.28
N ALA A 363 6.08 -15.34 -9.21
CA ALA A 363 5.78 -15.68 -7.82
C ALA A 363 5.00 -14.59 -7.07
N HIS A 364 4.72 -13.45 -7.72
CA HIS A 364 3.94 -12.35 -7.14
C HIS A 364 2.59 -12.21 -7.84
N TYR A 365 1.58 -11.82 -7.07
CA TYR A 365 0.22 -11.59 -7.56
C TYR A 365 -0.18 -10.13 -7.37
N VAL A 366 -0.96 -9.63 -8.33
CA VAL A 366 -1.47 -8.25 -8.32
C VAL A 366 -2.53 -8.09 -7.26
N LEU A 367 -2.41 -6.98 -6.49
CA LEU A 367 -3.45 -6.47 -5.61
C LEU A 367 -3.94 -5.13 -6.13
N LYS A 368 -5.23 -4.88 -6.00
CA LYS A 368 -5.90 -3.64 -6.43
C LYS A 368 -6.68 -3.01 -5.28
N GLY A 369 -7.04 -1.75 -5.46
CA GLY A 369 -7.89 -1.02 -4.51
C GLY A 369 -7.08 -0.18 -3.53
N GLY A 370 -6.75 -0.70 -2.37
CA GLY A 370 -6.02 0.00 -1.32
C GLY A 370 -6.47 -0.43 0.07
N SER A 371 -5.62 -0.24 1.06
CA SER A 371 -5.88 -0.52 2.47
C SER A 371 -6.26 0.74 3.25
N PRO A 372 -6.67 0.63 4.52
CA PRO A 372 -6.87 1.80 5.39
C PRO A 372 -5.64 2.71 5.50
N ARG A 373 -4.46 2.16 5.24
CA ARG A 373 -3.16 2.84 5.37
C ARG A 373 -2.52 3.22 4.04
N THR A 374 -3.23 3.05 2.93
CA THR A 374 -2.81 3.52 1.61
C THR A 374 -3.16 4.99 1.45
N ALA A 375 -2.19 5.82 1.08
CA ALA A 375 -2.38 7.25 0.86
C ALA A 375 -3.29 7.54 -0.35
N ALA A 376 -4.13 8.56 -0.23
CA ALA A 376 -5.05 8.97 -1.31
C ALA A 376 -4.32 9.26 -2.63
N ALA A 377 -3.12 9.85 -2.57
CA ALA A 377 -2.30 10.16 -3.74
C ALA A 377 -1.93 8.93 -4.59
N MET A 378 -1.95 7.72 -4.01
CA MET A 378 -1.61 6.47 -4.68
C MET A 378 -2.84 5.72 -5.24
N LEU A 379 -4.07 6.18 -4.96
CA LEU A 379 -5.32 5.47 -5.30
C LEU A 379 -5.78 5.72 -6.75
N ARG A 380 -4.85 5.80 -7.69
CA ARG A 380 -5.20 5.89 -9.13
C ARG A 380 -5.54 4.50 -9.71
N PRO A 381 -6.43 4.42 -10.71
CA PRO A 381 -6.86 3.14 -11.28
C PRO A 381 -5.72 2.29 -11.84
N SER A 382 -4.64 2.92 -12.33
CA SER A 382 -3.47 2.25 -12.87
C SER A 382 -2.54 1.65 -11.81
N PHE A 383 -2.60 2.11 -10.56
CA PHE A 383 -1.70 1.65 -9.51
C PHE A 383 -1.86 0.14 -9.27
N ARG A 384 -0.73 -0.57 -9.21
CA ARG A 384 -0.63 -2.01 -9.01
C ARG A 384 0.28 -2.29 -7.82
N ASN A 385 -0.27 -2.90 -6.79
CA ASN A 385 0.53 -3.46 -5.70
C ASN A 385 0.76 -4.96 -5.94
N TRP A 386 1.79 -5.54 -5.35
CA TRP A 386 2.10 -6.96 -5.53
C TRP A 386 2.77 -7.55 -4.30
N PHE A 387 2.44 -8.82 -4.01
CA PHE A 387 3.05 -9.59 -2.92
C PHE A 387 3.13 -11.07 -3.28
N ARG A 388 3.98 -11.79 -2.56
CA ARG A 388 4.03 -13.25 -2.61
C ARG A 388 2.75 -13.85 -2.04
N PRO A 389 2.28 -15.02 -2.58
CA PRO A 389 0.97 -15.56 -2.25
C PRO A 389 0.81 -16.04 -0.80
N ALA A 390 1.89 -16.31 -0.09
CA ALA A 390 1.86 -16.75 1.31
C ALA A 390 2.23 -15.64 2.33
N TYR A 391 2.39 -14.36 1.89
CA TYR A 391 2.77 -13.26 2.77
C TYR A 391 1.58 -12.75 3.59
N PRO A 392 1.53 -12.94 4.94
CA PRO A 392 0.31 -12.77 5.71
C PRO A 392 0.13 -11.37 6.33
N TYR A 393 1.15 -10.50 6.24
CA TYR A 393 1.20 -9.28 7.06
C TYR A 393 0.49 -8.08 6.46
N VAL A 394 0.22 -8.10 5.15
CA VAL A 394 -0.45 -7.00 4.46
C VAL A 394 -1.94 -6.97 4.75
N TYR A 395 -2.52 -5.78 4.75
CA TYR A 395 -3.97 -5.58 4.90
C TYR A 395 -4.67 -5.94 3.58
N ALA A 396 -4.74 -7.24 3.28
CA ALA A 396 -5.25 -7.75 2.02
C ALA A 396 -6.44 -8.70 2.23
N THR A 397 -7.47 -8.48 1.45
CA THR A 397 -8.73 -9.22 1.41
C THR A 397 -9.02 -9.67 -0.02
N PHE A 398 -10.23 -10.07 -0.33
CA PHE A 398 -10.61 -10.51 -1.68
C PHE A 398 -12.11 -10.45 -1.92
N ARG A 399 -12.49 -10.53 -3.20
CA ARG A 399 -13.87 -10.81 -3.64
C ARG A 399 -13.91 -12.11 -4.40
N LEU A 400 -15.11 -12.64 -4.54
CA LEU A 400 -15.38 -13.80 -5.38
C LEU A 400 -15.94 -13.38 -6.72
N VAL A 401 -15.61 -14.15 -7.75
CA VAL A 401 -16.13 -14.02 -9.11
C VAL A 401 -16.70 -15.36 -9.56
N GLN A 402 -17.85 -15.28 -10.22
CA GLN A 402 -18.49 -16.36 -10.95
C GLN A 402 -18.54 -16.00 -12.43
N SER A 403 -18.17 -16.94 -13.29
CA SER A 403 -18.22 -16.81 -14.77
C SER A 403 -19.53 -17.36 -15.29
#